data_e0246543cc792f31bb75919e10ad0a4f
#
_entry.id   e0246543cc792f31bb75919e10ad0a4f
#
_cell.length_a   1.000
_cell.length_b   1.000
_cell.length_c   1.000
_cell.angle_alpha   90.00
_cell.angle_beta   90.00
_cell.angle_gamma   90.00
#
_symmetry.space_group_name_H-M   'P 1'
#
loop_
_entity.id
_entity.type
_entity.pdbx_description
1 polymer ?
#
loop_
_entity_poly.entity_id
_entity_poly.type
_entity_poly.pdbx_seq_one_letter_code
_entity_poly.pdbx_strand_id
1 'polypeptide(L)'
;MKINIKEFTGKCSCGRDHQLVVDDVILEEGALKKLPEILNKEPYNQYKHLVMVCDDNTYEAAGKEVEKLLNGISVIKLDPENLHANEIGVAKVKEQLDPIKEVDCMIAVGSGTIHDLTRYNAYERKIPFISVPTAASVDGYVSTVAAMSWYGFKKSMIAESPILVVADSRIITDAPMRLTASGVGDLLGKYTALADWKITNILDGEYICDCICEMEYDALDKLKESLDGLSNRDINAYEELMYGLLLSGLAMQMTGHSRPASGAEHHMAHFWEMAVINDEIDAYHGEKVGVGLIQVSDIYHEAVKYLKEENFKLEDHVDIETDLIEKTFTNKELCESIKKTNDPNLLDLINPKVLREKTEEIIKIIEEIPKADEIVAMLEKVQGVKSLEDIGFTPDMKEKTAGVAPYIRDRITFMRILKFYDFYDDVIK
;
A
#
# COMPACT_ATOMS: atom_id res chain seq x y z
N MET A 1 2.94 -0.40 22.74
CA MET A 1 2.78 -1.84 22.40
C MET A 1 4.03 -2.31 21.67
N LYS A 2 4.62 -3.45 22.02
CA LYS A 2 5.69 -4.06 21.21
C LYS A 2 5.05 -5.14 20.35
N ILE A 3 5.17 -5.05 19.02
CA ILE A 3 4.72 -6.11 18.12
C ILE A 3 5.70 -7.28 18.26
N ASN A 4 5.20 -8.44 18.66
CA ASN A 4 6.02 -9.63 18.81
C ASN A 4 6.23 -10.30 17.44
N ILE A 5 7.28 -9.94 16.75
CA ILE A 5 7.62 -10.44 15.41
C ILE A 5 7.65 -11.98 15.34
N LYS A 6 7.99 -12.64 16.46
CA LYS A 6 8.06 -14.12 16.51
C LYS A 6 6.71 -14.81 16.37
N GLU A 7 5.61 -14.10 16.63
CA GLU A 7 4.25 -14.63 16.43
C GLU A 7 3.88 -14.75 14.95
N PHE A 8 4.56 -14.00 14.10
CA PHE A 8 4.31 -13.95 12.64
C PHE A 8 5.33 -14.76 11.84
N THR A 9 6.27 -15.46 12.49
CA THR A 9 7.33 -16.23 11.82
C THR A 9 7.20 -17.72 12.12
N GLY A 10 7.67 -18.55 11.18
CA GLY A 10 7.73 -19.98 11.32
C GLY A 10 6.66 -20.72 10.52
N LYS A 11 6.51 -22.03 10.82
CA LYS A 11 5.60 -22.91 10.10
C LYS A 11 4.15 -22.52 10.31
N CYS A 12 3.43 -22.33 9.21
CA CYS A 12 2.03 -21.99 9.20
C CYS A 12 1.15 -23.13 8.69
N SER A 13 -0.12 -23.13 9.08
CA SER A 13 -1.15 -24.07 8.57
C SER A 13 -1.32 -24.03 7.05
N CYS A 14 -0.97 -22.90 6.41
CA CYS A 14 -0.96 -22.75 4.94
C CYS A 14 0.13 -23.57 4.22
N GLY A 15 1.00 -24.27 4.97
CA GLY A 15 2.09 -25.11 4.44
C GLY A 15 3.40 -24.37 4.17
N ARG A 16 3.45 -23.04 4.35
CA ARG A 16 4.67 -22.24 4.20
C ARG A 16 5.33 -21.97 5.55
N ASP A 17 6.62 -21.64 5.50
CA ASP A 17 7.41 -21.12 6.62
C ASP A 17 7.56 -19.60 6.41
N HIS A 18 6.80 -18.82 7.18
CA HIS A 18 6.81 -17.37 7.04
C HIS A 18 8.06 -16.76 7.66
N GLN A 19 8.69 -15.86 6.93
CA GLN A 19 9.90 -15.15 7.34
C GLN A 19 9.65 -13.66 7.34
N LEU A 20 10.22 -12.98 8.33
CA LEU A 20 10.22 -11.52 8.41
C LEU A 20 11.66 -11.01 8.43
N VAL A 21 11.88 -9.88 7.80
CA VAL A 21 13.20 -9.23 7.73
C VAL A 21 13.38 -8.25 8.90
N VAL A 22 12.31 -7.59 9.33
CA VAL A 22 12.35 -6.67 10.47
C VAL A 22 12.58 -7.44 11.77
N ASP A 23 13.54 -6.98 12.60
CA ASP A 23 13.87 -7.63 13.87
C ASP A 23 12.95 -7.19 15.03
N ASP A 24 12.68 -5.89 15.13
CA ASP A 24 11.87 -5.31 16.19
C ASP A 24 10.94 -4.21 15.67
N VAL A 25 9.70 -4.19 16.23
CA VAL A 25 8.73 -3.11 16.01
C VAL A 25 8.23 -2.61 17.36
N ILE A 26 8.46 -1.33 17.63
CA ILE A 26 8.08 -0.65 18.88
C ILE A 26 7.07 0.42 18.52
N LEU A 27 5.85 0.28 19.03
CA LEU A 27 4.76 1.23 18.83
C LEU A 27 4.19 1.57 20.21
N GLU A 28 4.47 2.77 20.70
CA GLU A 28 3.97 3.26 21.99
C GLU A 28 4.25 4.75 22.15
N GLU A 29 3.58 5.38 23.10
CA GLU A 29 3.87 6.75 23.49
C GLU A 29 5.29 6.89 24.06
N GLY A 30 6.05 7.85 23.54
CA GLY A 30 7.42 8.12 23.95
C GLY A 30 8.44 7.08 23.45
N ALA A 31 8.09 6.27 22.45
CA ALA A 31 8.99 5.28 21.84
C ALA A 31 10.30 5.92 21.37
N LEU A 32 10.24 7.11 20.79
CA LEU A 32 11.42 7.81 20.28
C LEU A 32 12.47 8.07 21.35
N LYS A 33 12.07 8.35 22.58
CA LYS A 33 12.99 8.57 23.72
C LYS A 33 13.81 7.33 24.09
N LYS A 34 13.34 6.13 23.69
CA LYS A 34 14.04 4.86 23.92
C LYS A 34 15.07 4.55 22.84
N LEU A 35 15.08 5.30 21.73
CA LEU A 35 15.98 5.05 20.60
C LEU A 35 17.46 4.94 21.00
N PRO A 36 18.06 5.82 21.83
CA PRO A 36 19.45 5.67 22.25
C PRO A 36 19.72 4.39 23.04
N GLU A 37 18.78 3.99 23.91
CA GLU A 37 18.92 2.76 24.69
C GLU A 37 18.84 1.52 23.79
N ILE A 38 17.93 1.52 22.80
CA ILE A 38 17.78 0.43 21.85
C ILE A 38 19.05 0.29 21.00
N LEU A 39 19.56 1.40 20.45
CA LEU A 39 20.77 1.41 19.62
C LEU A 39 22.04 1.02 20.37
N ASN A 40 22.05 1.09 21.70
CA ASN A 40 23.17 0.64 22.52
C ASN A 40 23.13 -0.86 22.84
N LYS A 41 22.07 -1.58 22.45
CA LYS A 41 21.91 -3.03 22.66
C LYS A 41 22.15 -3.81 21.37
N GLU A 42 22.55 -5.08 21.50
CA GLU A 42 22.56 -6.02 20.38
C GLU A 42 21.15 -6.23 19.82
N PRO A 43 21.03 -6.35 18.49
CA PRO A 43 22.10 -6.35 17.48
C PRO A 43 22.47 -4.96 16.97
N TYR A 44 21.84 -3.87 17.43
CA TYR A 44 21.92 -2.52 16.86
C TYR A 44 23.22 -1.78 17.25
N ASN A 45 23.88 -2.17 18.34
CA ASN A 45 25.07 -1.52 18.87
C ASN A 45 26.31 -1.61 17.96
N GLN A 46 26.23 -2.37 16.88
CA GLN A 46 27.27 -2.43 15.86
C GLN A 46 27.27 -1.21 14.92
N TYR A 47 26.14 -0.52 14.76
CA TYR A 47 26.01 0.64 13.88
C TYR A 47 26.47 1.91 14.61
N LYS A 48 27.57 2.53 14.13
CA LYS A 48 28.22 3.69 14.74
C LYS A 48 28.10 4.97 13.94
N HIS A 49 27.93 4.84 12.62
CA HIS A 49 27.90 5.94 11.68
C HIS A 49 26.50 6.06 11.07
N LEU A 50 25.61 6.67 11.84
CA LEU A 50 24.20 6.82 11.49
C LEU A 50 23.98 8.08 10.66
N VAL A 51 23.09 7.97 9.65
CA VAL A 51 22.63 9.11 8.84
C VAL A 51 21.10 9.14 8.88
N MET A 52 20.56 10.26 9.35
CA MET A 52 19.11 10.51 9.32
C MET A 52 18.73 11.18 8.01
N VAL A 53 17.62 10.71 7.42
CA VAL A 53 16.95 11.32 6.26
C VAL A 53 15.57 11.80 6.68
N CYS A 54 15.26 13.06 6.42
CA CYS A 54 13.97 13.70 6.68
C CYS A 54 13.73 14.83 5.67
N ASP A 55 12.56 15.43 5.68
CA ASP A 55 12.30 16.73 5.06
C ASP A 55 12.13 17.83 6.14
N ASP A 56 11.94 19.08 5.73
CA ASP A 56 11.78 20.18 6.69
C ASP A 56 10.59 19.97 7.64
N ASN A 57 9.45 19.42 7.16
CA ASN A 57 8.28 19.16 7.97
C ASN A 57 8.52 18.05 8.99
N THR A 58 9.09 16.95 8.54
CA THR A 58 9.34 15.77 9.39
C THR A 58 10.54 15.98 10.32
N TYR A 59 11.47 16.86 9.94
CA TYR A 59 12.51 17.34 10.86
C TYR A 59 11.91 18.08 12.05
N GLU A 60 10.94 18.99 11.81
CA GLU A 60 10.25 19.68 12.91
C GLU A 60 9.39 18.73 13.75
N ALA A 61 8.73 17.74 13.13
CA ALA A 61 7.87 16.80 13.83
C ALA A 61 8.64 15.82 14.75
N ALA A 62 9.79 15.31 14.30
CA ALA A 62 10.56 14.29 15.02
C ALA A 62 12.07 14.42 14.84
N GLY A 63 12.56 14.89 13.69
CA GLY A 63 13.97 14.90 13.33
C GLY A 63 14.85 15.65 14.35
N LYS A 64 14.40 16.82 14.85
CA LYS A 64 15.09 17.57 15.91
C LYS A 64 15.31 16.76 17.18
N GLU A 65 14.28 15.96 17.57
CA GLU A 65 14.38 15.11 18.76
C GLU A 65 15.35 13.96 18.51
N VAL A 66 15.32 13.33 17.32
CA VAL A 66 16.27 12.27 16.91
C VAL A 66 17.71 12.82 16.93
N GLU A 67 17.98 13.97 16.30
CA GLU A 67 19.29 14.60 16.24
C GLU A 67 19.83 14.90 17.66
N LYS A 68 18.97 15.41 18.54
CA LYS A 68 19.33 15.67 19.94
C LYS A 68 19.63 14.40 20.72
N LEU A 69 18.82 13.34 20.53
CA LEU A 69 18.98 12.06 21.22
C LEU A 69 20.22 11.30 20.75
N LEU A 70 20.55 11.40 19.48
CA LEU A 70 21.69 10.70 18.82
C LEU A 70 22.84 11.68 18.52
N ASN A 71 23.30 12.39 19.50
CA ASN A 71 24.31 13.43 19.39
C ASN A 71 25.44 13.08 18.39
N GLY A 72 25.61 13.89 17.34
CA GLY A 72 26.61 13.69 16.30
C GLY A 72 26.13 12.89 15.08
N ILE A 73 24.82 12.57 14.97
CA ILE A 73 24.25 11.97 13.77
C ILE A 73 24.34 12.96 12.59
N SER A 74 24.70 12.45 11.40
CA SER A 74 24.61 13.23 10.17
C SER A 74 23.15 13.35 9.72
N VAL A 75 22.74 14.53 9.24
CA VAL A 75 21.36 14.81 8.83
C VAL A 75 21.32 15.18 7.36
N ILE A 76 20.53 14.43 6.59
CA ILE A 76 20.11 14.76 5.23
C ILE A 76 18.71 15.33 5.33
N LYS A 77 18.56 16.62 5.04
CA LYS A 77 17.31 17.33 5.11
C LYS A 77 16.88 17.80 3.74
N LEU A 78 15.71 17.35 3.30
CA LEU A 78 15.17 17.60 1.98
C LEU A 78 14.14 18.73 2.03
N ASP A 79 14.03 19.48 0.95
CA ASP A 79 12.92 20.40 0.75
C ASP A 79 11.65 19.60 0.46
N PRO A 80 10.54 19.77 1.25
CA PRO A 80 9.30 19.04 1.04
C PRO A 80 8.54 19.48 -0.22
N GLU A 81 8.87 20.64 -0.80
CA GLU A 81 8.19 21.14 -1.99
C GLU A 81 8.47 20.23 -3.19
N ASN A 82 7.41 19.65 -3.76
CA ASN A 82 7.47 18.71 -4.89
C ASN A 82 8.41 17.51 -4.63
N LEU A 83 8.50 17.05 -3.39
CA LEU A 83 9.27 15.88 -3.02
C LEU A 83 8.44 14.59 -3.24
N HIS A 84 8.87 13.79 -4.19
CA HIS A 84 8.24 12.51 -4.51
C HIS A 84 9.24 11.36 -4.39
N ALA A 85 8.72 10.15 -4.16
CA ALA A 85 9.49 8.92 -4.24
C ALA A 85 9.72 8.56 -5.73
N ASN A 86 10.73 9.20 -6.32
CA ASN A 86 11.12 9.07 -7.74
C ASN A 86 12.64 9.19 -7.90
N GLU A 87 13.12 9.09 -9.14
CA GLU A 87 14.55 9.23 -9.47
C GLU A 87 15.15 10.57 -9.03
N ILE A 88 14.35 11.64 -9.03
CA ILE A 88 14.79 12.97 -8.61
C ILE A 88 14.98 13.01 -7.09
N GLY A 89 13.99 12.49 -6.33
CA GLY A 89 14.09 12.38 -4.88
C GLY A 89 15.27 11.51 -4.44
N VAL A 90 15.47 10.37 -5.13
CA VAL A 90 16.63 9.49 -4.89
C VAL A 90 17.94 10.23 -5.12
N ALA A 91 18.05 10.99 -6.21
CA ALA A 91 19.24 11.76 -6.51
C ALA A 91 19.52 12.84 -5.46
N LYS A 92 18.47 13.54 -4.96
CA LYS A 92 18.62 14.55 -3.88
C LYS A 92 19.17 13.94 -2.58
N VAL A 93 18.73 12.73 -2.20
CA VAL A 93 19.30 12.01 -1.04
C VAL A 93 20.74 11.62 -1.33
N LYS A 94 21.01 11.04 -2.49
CA LYS A 94 22.35 10.57 -2.88
C LYS A 94 23.37 11.70 -2.91
N GLU A 95 23.01 12.86 -3.43
CA GLU A 95 23.90 14.04 -3.50
C GLU A 95 24.40 14.46 -2.11
N GLN A 96 23.52 14.43 -1.08
CA GLN A 96 23.89 14.76 0.29
C GLN A 96 24.58 13.58 1.02
N LEU A 97 24.28 12.34 0.61
CA LEU A 97 24.83 11.14 1.23
C LEU A 97 26.25 10.80 0.75
N ASP A 98 26.58 11.03 -0.55
CA ASP A 98 27.87 10.68 -1.15
C ASP A 98 29.09 11.36 -0.47
N PRO A 99 29.03 12.61 0.02
CA PRO A 99 30.11 13.23 0.75
C PRO A 99 30.42 12.65 2.13
N ILE A 100 29.44 11.91 2.73
CA ILE A 100 29.59 11.31 4.06
C ILE A 100 30.44 10.04 3.93
N LYS A 101 31.65 10.05 4.49
CA LYS A 101 32.64 8.99 4.26
C LYS A 101 32.27 7.65 4.87
N GLU A 102 31.70 7.67 6.06
CA GLU A 102 31.35 6.46 6.82
C GLU A 102 29.85 6.48 7.14
N VAL A 103 29.13 5.51 6.60
CA VAL A 103 27.70 5.29 6.86
C VAL A 103 27.50 3.79 6.97
N ASP A 104 27.02 3.34 8.10
CA ASP A 104 26.74 1.91 8.35
C ASP A 104 25.26 1.61 8.59
N CYS A 105 24.42 2.64 8.83
CA CYS A 105 22.97 2.52 8.91
C CYS A 105 22.31 3.87 8.62
N MET A 106 21.17 3.86 7.94
CA MET A 106 20.33 5.05 7.73
C MET A 106 19.13 5.05 8.68
N ILE A 107 18.57 6.22 8.97
CA ILE A 107 17.32 6.38 9.74
C ILE A 107 16.36 7.20 8.91
N ALA A 108 15.22 6.60 8.51
CA ALA A 108 14.12 7.33 7.86
C ALA A 108 13.26 7.98 8.94
N VAL A 109 13.19 9.30 8.99
CA VAL A 109 12.31 10.05 9.88
C VAL A 109 11.27 10.78 9.05
N GLY A 110 10.07 10.20 8.90
CA GLY A 110 9.08 10.77 8.00
C GLY A 110 7.88 9.89 7.70
N SER A 111 7.19 10.21 6.62
CA SER A 111 6.10 9.41 6.06
C SER A 111 6.58 8.54 4.88
N GLY A 112 5.66 8.02 4.09
CA GLY A 112 5.95 7.07 3.00
C GLY A 112 7.08 7.51 2.05
N THR A 113 7.04 8.76 1.56
CA THR A 113 8.07 9.28 0.62
C THR A 113 9.47 9.22 1.22
N ILE A 114 9.66 9.70 2.45
CA ILE A 114 10.97 9.67 3.14
C ILE A 114 11.44 8.23 3.34
N HIS A 115 10.50 7.32 3.68
CA HIS A 115 10.84 5.89 3.83
C HIS A 115 11.28 5.28 2.51
N ASP A 116 10.57 5.51 1.42
CA ASP A 116 10.91 4.94 0.11
C ASP A 116 12.24 5.48 -0.42
N LEU A 117 12.49 6.78 -0.28
CA LEU A 117 13.78 7.38 -0.64
C LEU A 117 14.93 6.82 0.20
N THR A 118 14.71 6.66 1.52
CA THR A 118 15.74 6.16 2.42
C THR A 118 16.06 4.68 2.17
N ARG A 119 15.01 3.83 2.10
CA ARG A 119 15.19 2.38 1.88
C ARG A 119 15.84 2.06 0.55
N TYR A 120 15.50 2.82 -0.51
CA TYR A 120 16.12 2.62 -1.82
C TYR A 120 17.59 3.01 -1.81
N ASN A 121 17.96 4.15 -1.22
CA ASN A 121 19.36 4.56 -1.08
C ASN A 121 20.16 3.62 -0.15
N ALA A 122 19.54 3.08 0.91
CA ALA A 122 20.14 2.08 1.78
C ALA A 122 20.42 0.77 1.02
N TYR A 123 19.46 0.30 0.21
CA TYR A 123 19.61 -0.87 -0.65
C TYR A 123 20.76 -0.71 -1.66
N GLU A 124 20.82 0.42 -2.38
CA GLU A 124 21.91 0.70 -3.33
C GLU A 124 23.29 0.68 -2.66
N ARG A 125 23.35 1.08 -1.41
CA ARG A 125 24.60 1.07 -0.60
C ARG A 125 24.81 -0.24 0.16
N LYS A 126 23.85 -1.16 0.16
CA LYS A 126 23.89 -2.43 0.90
C LYS A 126 24.11 -2.22 2.40
N ILE A 127 23.43 -1.25 2.96
CA ILE A 127 23.39 -0.95 4.39
C ILE A 127 21.96 -1.02 4.91
N PRO A 128 21.73 -1.39 6.18
CA PRO A 128 20.40 -1.41 6.76
C PRO A 128 19.85 0.00 7.00
N PHE A 129 18.54 0.06 7.29
CA PHE A 129 17.94 1.29 7.79
C PHE A 129 16.96 1.03 8.93
N ILE A 130 16.69 2.09 9.70
CA ILE A 130 15.73 2.13 10.81
C ILE A 130 14.57 3.03 10.39
N SER A 131 13.34 2.59 10.67
CA SER A 131 12.12 3.33 10.38
C SER A 131 11.66 4.10 11.62
N VAL A 132 11.45 5.40 11.49
CA VAL A 132 10.82 6.30 12.47
C VAL A 132 9.65 6.99 11.79
N PRO A 133 8.46 6.36 11.75
CA PRO A 133 7.27 6.93 11.15
C PRO A 133 6.81 8.19 11.89
N THR A 134 6.45 9.25 11.16
CA THR A 134 5.90 10.48 11.75
C THR A 134 4.39 10.62 11.53
N ALA A 135 3.78 9.71 10.78
CA ALA A 135 2.34 9.65 10.52
C ALA A 135 1.90 8.22 10.25
N ALA A 136 0.66 7.87 10.56
CA ALA A 136 0.02 6.63 10.14
C ALA A 136 -0.68 6.86 8.78
N SER A 137 0.08 6.87 7.69
CA SER A 137 -0.39 7.34 6.38
C SER A 137 -0.39 6.30 5.26
N VAL A 138 0.35 5.20 5.41
CA VAL A 138 0.50 4.11 4.44
C VAL A 138 0.92 2.80 5.14
N ASP A 139 0.75 1.67 4.49
CA ASP A 139 1.20 0.35 4.99
C ASP A 139 2.65 -0.01 4.63
N GLY A 140 3.35 0.88 3.91
CA GLY A 140 4.67 0.63 3.35
C GLY A 140 5.85 0.69 4.33
N TYR A 141 5.66 0.99 5.62
CA TYR A 141 6.79 1.25 6.55
C TYR A 141 7.76 0.08 6.71
N VAL A 142 7.27 -1.14 6.68
CA VAL A 142 8.08 -2.37 6.78
C VAL A 142 8.23 -3.11 5.45
N SER A 143 7.89 -2.49 4.33
CA SER A 143 7.99 -3.11 3.00
C SER A 143 9.44 -3.44 2.62
N THR A 144 9.61 -4.50 1.82
CA THR A 144 10.86 -4.90 1.15
C THR A 144 11.02 -4.25 -0.23
N VAL A 145 10.06 -3.43 -0.63
CA VAL A 145 10.09 -2.68 -1.89
C VAL A 145 9.82 -1.21 -1.65
N ALA A 146 10.36 -0.34 -2.50
CA ALA A 146 10.03 1.07 -2.57
C ALA A 146 9.00 1.31 -3.68
N ALA A 147 7.89 1.97 -3.36
CA ALA A 147 6.81 2.26 -4.30
C ALA A 147 7.11 3.56 -5.07
N MET A 148 7.95 3.46 -6.10
CA MET A 148 8.51 4.60 -6.81
C MET A 148 7.72 4.97 -8.07
N SER A 149 7.65 6.27 -8.37
CA SER A 149 7.27 6.78 -9.71
C SER A 149 8.54 6.99 -10.53
N TRP A 150 9.04 5.94 -11.16
CA TRP A 150 10.34 5.95 -11.84
C TRP A 150 10.18 6.35 -13.31
N TYR A 151 10.64 7.54 -13.67
CA TYR A 151 10.43 8.16 -14.99
C TYR A 151 8.95 8.18 -15.40
N GLY A 152 8.07 8.54 -14.47
CA GLY A 152 6.62 8.56 -14.68
C GLY A 152 5.91 7.21 -14.59
N PHE A 153 6.63 6.11 -14.36
CA PHE A 153 6.08 4.77 -14.23
C PHE A 153 5.97 4.36 -12.76
N LYS A 154 4.80 3.94 -12.31
CA LYS A 154 4.65 3.36 -10.97
C LYS A 154 5.26 1.97 -10.93
N LYS A 155 6.36 1.83 -10.20
CA LYS A 155 7.13 0.59 -10.05
C LYS A 155 7.36 0.25 -8.58
N SER A 156 7.24 -1.03 -8.25
CA SER A 156 7.75 -1.58 -7.00
C SER A 156 9.22 -1.95 -7.21
N MET A 157 10.11 -1.08 -6.71
CA MET A 157 11.55 -1.28 -6.82
C MET A 157 12.03 -2.14 -5.64
N ILE A 158 12.82 -3.19 -5.90
CA ILE A 158 13.45 -3.96 -4.83
C ILE A 158 14.26 -3.00 -3.96
N ALA A 159 14.08 -3.09 -2.66
CA ALA A 159 14.70 -2.19 -1.71
C ALA A 159 14.91 -2.87 -0.35
N GLU A 160 15.47 -2.14 0.62
CA GLU A 160 15.73 -2.66 1.96
C GLU A 160 14.48 -2.59 2.85
N SER A 161 14.23 -3.62 3.65
CA SER A 161 13.29 -3.53 4.77
C SER A 161 13.99 -2.92 5.99
N PRO A 162 13.28 -2.17 6.85
CA PRO A 162 13.90 -1.70 8.08
C PRO A 162 14.26 -2.87 9.00
N ILE A 163 15.39 -2.78 9.68
CA ILE A 163 15.75 -3.72 10.74
C ILE A 163 15.03 -3.42 12.06
N LEU A 164 14.61 -2.18 12.26
CA LEU A 164 13.93 -1.69 13.45
C LEU A 164 12.89 -0.64 13.06
N VAL A 165 11.70 -0.71 13.67
CA VAL A 165 10.69 0.35 13.62
C VAL A 165 10.52 0.95 15.00
N VAL A 166 10.60 2.29 15.11
CA VAL A 166 10.33 3.05 16.32
C VAL A 166 9.22 4.07 16.04
N ALA A 167 7.99 3.65 16.28
CA ALA A 167 6.77 4.43 16.06
C ALA A 167 6.30 5.07 17.37
N ASP A 168 6.50 6.38 17.51
CA ASP A 168 6.03 7.15 18.68
C ASP A 168 4.60 7.61 18.42
N SER A 169 3.64 7.03 19.15
CA SER A 169 2.22 7.32 18.96
C SER A 169 1.86 8.78 19.22
N ARG A 170 2.58 9.49 20.09
CA ARG A 170 2.40 10.94 20.30
C ARG A 170 2.70 11.72 19.01
N ILE A 171 3.84 11.43 18.36
CA ILE A 171 4.23 12.10 17.13
C ILE A 171 3.23 11.80 16.00
N ILE A 172 2.82 10.53 15.89
CA ILE A 172 1.85 10.07 14.89
C ILE A 172 0.50 10.73 15.11
N THR A 173 0.05 10.90 16.36
CA THR A 173 -1.22 11.58 16.70
C THR A 173 -1.20 13.08 16.34
N ASP A 174 -0.04 13.73 16.41
CA ASP A 174 0.13 15.15 16.07
C ASP A 174 0.20 15.41 14.55
N ALA A 175 0.30 14.35 13.72
CA ALA A 175 0.35 14.48 12.26
C ALA A 175 -0.92 15.15 11.69
N PRO A 176 -0.84 15.83 10.54
CA PRO A 176 -2.02 16.37 9.84
C PRO A 176 -3.08 15.29 9.61
N MET A 177 -4.36 15.62 9.87
CA MET A 177 -5.50 14.69 9.71
C MET A 177 -5.56 14.09 8.30
N ARG A 178 -5.18 14.83 7.28
CA ARG A 178 -5.13 14.34 5.90
C ARG A 178 -4.20 13.12 5.74
N LEU A 179 -3.06 13.05 6.47
CA LEU A 179 -2.19 11.89 6.47
C LEU A 179 -2.82 10.70 7.20
N THR A 180 -3.54 10.95 8.30
CA THR A 180 -4.33 9.94 9.00
C THR A 180 -5.43 9.37 8.10
N ALA A 181 -6.18 10.25 7.43
CA ALA A 181 -7.22 9.85 6.47
C ALA A 181 -6.65 9.02 5.31
N SER A 182 -5.45 9.38 4.82
CA SER A 182 -4.71 8.57 3.85
C SER A 182 -4.43 7.16 4.38
N GLY A 183 -3.94 7.01 5.62
CA GLY A 183 -3.70 5.71 6.22
C GLY A 183 -4.97 4.88 6.42
N VAL A 184 -6.08 5.54 6.79
CA VAL A 184 -7.40 4.87 6.87
C VAL A 184 -7.82 4.37 5.49
N GLY A 185 -7.70 5.19 4.44
CA GLY A 185 -8.03 4.78 3.06
C GLY A 185 -7.18 3.62 2.58
N ASP A 186 -5.88 3.62 2.88
CA ASP A 186 -4.95 2.55 2.53
C ASP A 186 -5.30 1.24 3.26
N LEU A 187 -5.57 1.30 4.58
CA LEU A 187 -5.93 0.11 5.35
C LEU A 187 -7.30 -0.45 4.94
N LEU A 188 -8.31 0.39 4.69
CA LEU A 188 -9.62 -0.05 4.21
C LEU A 188 -9.54 -0.78 2.85
N GLY A 189 -8.57 -0.45 1.99
CA GLY A 189 -8.32 -1.15 0.73
C GLY A 189 -8.15 -2.66 0.86
N LYS A 190 -7.80 -3.16 2.06
CA LYS A 190 -7.62 -4.60 2.31
C LYS A 190 -8.91 -5.41 2.12
N TYR A 191 -10.10 -4.79 2.23
CA TYR A 191 -11.37 -5.48 1.93
C TYR A 191 -11.39 -6.03 0.51
N THR A 192 -11.08 -5.21 -0.49
CA THR A 192 -11.08 -5.65 -1.89
C THR A 192 -9.83 -6.44 -2.25
N ALA A 193 -8.68 -6.15 -1.65
CA ALA A 193 -7.46 -6.92 -1.84
C ALA A 193 -7.63 -8.40 -1.40
N LEU A 194 -8.22 -8.63 -0.22
CA LEU A 194 -8.49 -9.97 0.30
C LEU A 194 -9.56 -10.68 -0.51
N ALA A 195 -10.61 -9.96 -0.94
CA ALA A 195 -11.65 -10.53 -1.80
C ALA A 195 -11.07 -11.00 -3.14
N ASP A 196 -10.26 -10.18 -3.80
CA ASP A 196 -9.56 -10.54 -5.04
C ASP A 196 -8.65 -11.76 -4.85
N TRP A 197 -7.95 -11.83 -3.73
CA TRP A 197 -7.07 -12.97 -3.42
C TRP A 197 -7.86 -14.26 -3.20
N LYS A 198 -8.95 -14.21 -2.42
CA LYS A 198 -9.87 -15.35 -2.22
C LYS A 198 -10.50 -15.80 -3.53
N ILE A 199 -10.98 -14.86 -4.37
CA ILE A 199 -11.61 -15.18 -5.66
C ILE A 199 -10.61 -15.86 -6.60
N THR A 200 -9.37 -15.35 -6.68
CA THR A 200 -8.35 -15.96 -7.53
C THR A 200 -7.98 -17.36 -7.02
N ASN A 201 -7.85 -17.54 -5.70
CA ASN A 201 -7.60 -18.86 -5.12
C ASN A 201 -8.65 -19.90 -5.52
N ILE A 202 -9.95 -19.56 -5.46
CA ILE A 202 -11.01 -20.54 -5.79
C ILE A 202 -11.15 -20.79 -7.29
N LEU A 203 -10.58 -19.93 -8.16
CA LEU A 203 -10.70 -20.04 -9.62
C LEU A 203 -9.51 -20.73 -10.27
N ASP A 204 -8.28 -20.41 -9.87
CA ASP A 204 -7.06 -20.93 -10.48
C ASP A 204 -6.13 -21.65 -9.49
N GLY A 205 -6.47 -21.64 -8.19
CA GLY A 205 -5.67 -22.26 -7.14
C GLY A 205 -4.47 -21.43 -6.69
N GLU A 206 -4.47 -20.10 -6.94
CA GLU A 206 -3.44 -19.21 -6.40
C GLU A 206 -3.28 -19.44 -4.89
N TYR A 207 -2.03 -19.46 -4.43
CA TYR A 207 -1.75 -19.58 -3.00
C TYR A 207 -2.45 -18.51 -2.17
N ILE A 208 -3.02 -18.92 -1.05
CA ILE A 208 -3.60 -18.05 -0.03
C ILE A 208 -3.21 -18.54 1.37
N CYS A 209 -3.22 -17.66 2.35
CA CYS A 209 -2.97 -17.98 3.75
C CYS A 209 -4.10 -17.44 4.64
N ASP A 210 -4.88 -18.34 5.21
CA ASP A 210 -6.03 -17.99 6.05
C ASP A 210 -5.59 -17.18 7.29
N CYS A 211 -4.45 -17.54 7.91
CA CYS A 211 -3.94 -16.80 9.06
C CYS A 211 -3.62 -15.33 8.73
N ILE A 212 -3.11 -15.06 7.51
CA ILE A 212 -2.87 -13.68 7.05
C ILE A 212 -4.19 -12.98 6.76
N CYS A 213 -5.16 -13.67 6.15
CA CYS A 213 -6.48 -13.08 5.91
C CYS A 213 -7.16 -12.71 7.24
N GLU A 214 -7.14 -13.59 8.24
CA GLU A 214 -7.69 -13.34 9.58
C GLU A 214 -7.00 -12.14 10.24
N MET A 215 -5.67 -12.06 10.17
CA MET A 215 -4.89 -10.95 10.72
C MET A 215 -5.28 -9.60 10.09
N GLU A 216 -5.48 -9.55 8.78
CA GLU A 216 -5.90 -8.33 8.06
C GLU A 216 -7.37 -7.96 8.41
N TYR A 217 -8.28 -8.93 8.52
CA TYR A 217 -9.65 -8.66 8.97
C TYR A 217 -9.71 -8.15 10.41
N ASP A 218 -8.91 -8.71 11.32
CA ASP A 218 -8.80 -8.22 12.70
C ASP A 218 -8.31 -6.76 12.73
N ALA A 219 -7.36 -6.39 11.86
CA ALA A 219 -6.89 -5.02 11.73
C ALA A 219 -7.99 -4.08 11.20
N LEU A 220 -8.79 -4.52 10.24
CA LEU A 220 -9.92 -3.78 9.70
C LEU A 220 -11.03 -3.56 10.74
N ASP A 221 -11.35 -4.58 11.53
CA ASP A 221 -12.36 -4.47 12.59
C ASP A 221 -11.92 -3.49 13.69
N LYS A 222 -10.67 -3.57 14.13
CA LYS A 222 -10.09 -2.60 15.08
C LYS A 222 -10.08 -1.18 14.51
N LEU A 223 -9.78 -1.02 13.22
CA LEU A 223 -9.85 0.29 12.56
C LEU A 223 -11.28 0.86 12.65
N LYS A 224 -12.31 0.07 12.32
CA LYS A 224 -13.71 0.52 12.41
C LYS A 224 -14.08 1.01 13.81
N GLU A 225 -13.67 0.27 14.83
CA GLU A 225 -13.89 0.64 16.24
C GLU A 225 -13.15 1.92 16.63
N SER A 226 -12.01 2.22 15.99
CA SER A 226 -11.13 3.33 16.32
C SER A 226 -11.43 4.63 15.58
N LEU A 227 -12.30 4.63 14.54
CA LEU A 227 -12.53 5.81 13.68
C LEU A 227 -12.94 7.07 14.45
N ASP A 228 -13.84 6.94 15.42
CA ASP A 228 -14.28 8.07 16.23
C ASP A 228 -13.15 8.59 17.16
N GLY A 229 -12.28 7.68 17.62
CA GLY A 229 -11.09 8.03 18.39
C GLY A 229 -10.06 8.78 17.54
N LEU A 230 -9.84 8.37 16.28
CA LEU A 230 -8.97 9.08 15.33
C LEU A 230 -9.42 10.53 15.11
N SER A 231 -10.72 10.74 14.92
CA SER A 231 -11.34 12.06 14.78
C SER A 231 -11.10 12.96 16.00
N ASN A 232 -11.05 12.37 17.20
CA ASN A 232 -10.83 13.04 18.46
C ASN A 232 -9.36 13.10 18.92
N ARG A 233 -8.42 12.67 18.09
CA ARG A 233 -6.99 12.61 18.41
C ARG A 233 -6.67 11.72 19.63
N ASP A 234 -7.40 10.61 19.80
CA ASP A 234 -7.11 9.62 20.82
C ASP A 234 -5.87 8.80 20.43
N ILE A 235 -4.84 8.83 21.29
CA ILE A 235 -3.56 8.14 21.07
C ILE A 235 -3.78 6.64 20.84
N ASN A 236 -4.69 6.00 21.59
CA ASN A 236 -4.95 4.56 21.41
C ASN A 236 -5.52 4.25 20.04
N ALA A 237 -6.41 5.11 19.50
CA ALA A 237 -6.94 4.95 18.15
C ALA A 237 -5.84 5.09 17.09
N TYR A 238 -4.89 6.01 17.28
CA TYR A 238 -3.73 6.14 16.39
C TYR A 238 -2.76 4.96 16.51
N GLU A 239 -2.61 4.36 17.70
CA GLU A 239 -1.86 3.11 17.86
C GLU A 239 -2.52 1.95 17.11
N GLU A 240 -3.85 1.81 17.16
CA GLU A 240 -4.56 0.78 16.40
C GLU A 240 -4.45 0.97 14.89
N LEU A 241 -4.59 2.21 14.38
CA LEU A 241 -4.37 2.50 12.95
C LEU A 241 -2.94 2.16 12.53
N MET A 242 -1.94 2.64 13.28
CA MET A 242 -0.53 2.38 12.96
C MET A 242 -0.21 0.88 13.07
N TYR A 243 -0.77 0.19 14.05
CA TYR A 243 -0.65 -1.26 14.20
C TYR A 243 -1.20 -2.00 12.98
N GLY A 244 -2.41 -1.66 12.52
CA GLY A 244 -3.00 -2.27 11.32
C GLY A 244 -2.15 -2.04 10.06
N LEU A 245 -1.63 -0.82 9.85
CA LEU A 245 -0.75 -0.52 8.73
C LEU A 245 0.58 -1.30 8.79
N LEU A 246 1.14 -1.47 9.98
CA LEU A 246 2.35 -2.29 10.18
C LEU A 246 2.05 -3.77 9.95
N LEU A 247 0.89 -4.29 10.41
CA LEU A 247 0.48 -5.67 10.15
C LEU A 247 0.34 -5.95 8.66
N SER A 248 -0.29 -5.03 7.91
CA SER A 248 -0.40 -5.16 6.45
C SER A 248 0.99 -5.24 5.78
N GLY A 249 1.93 -4.39 6.20
CA GLY A 249 3.32 -4.47 5.73
C GLY A 249 4.01 -5.79 6.09
N LEU A 250 3.77 -6.33 7.29
CA LEU A 250 4.28 -7.64 7.70
C LEU A 250 3.63 -8.78 6.90
N ALA A 251 2.33 -8.70 6.60
CA ALA A 251 1.63 -9.67 5.75
C ALA A 251 2.26 -9.76 4.36
N MET A 252 2.66 -8.63 3.78
CA MET A 252 3.41 -8.60 2.52
C MET A 252 4.78 -9.28 2.65
N GLN A 253 5.51 -9.08 3.74
CA GLN A 253 6.76 -9.81 3.99
C GLN A 253 6.53 -11.33 4.13
N MET A 254 5.51 -11.75 4.90
CA MET A 254 5.18 -13.16 5.13
C MET A 254 4.85 -13.91 3.84
N THR A 255 4.21 -13.22 2.89
CA THR A 255 3.84 -13.81 1.58
C THR A 255 4.95 -13.68 0.53
N GLY A 256 5.83 -12.68 0.66
CA GLY A 256 6.81 -12.30 -0.35
C GLY A 256 6.22 -11.51 -1.54
N HIS A 257 4.96 -11.09 -1.43
CA HIS A 257 4.26 -10.29 -2.44
C HIS A 257 3.14 -9.45 -1.81
N SER A 258 2.63 -8.46 -2.55
CA SER A 258 1.63 -7.50 -2.05
C SER A 258 0.16 -7.98 -2.15
N ARG A 259 -0.10 -9.27 -2.36
CA ARG A 259 -1.45 -9.83 -2.52
C ARG A 259 -2.38 -9.54 -1.33
N PRO A 260 -1.92 -9.68 -0.06
CA PRO A 260 -2.77 -9.38 1.09
C PRO A 260 -3.22 -7.93 1.16
N ALA A 261 -2.42 -7.02 0.62
CA ALA A 261 -2.56 -5.58 0.82
C ALA A 261 -3.05 -4.81 -0.41
N SER A 262 -3.08 -5.43 -1.61
CA SER A 262 -3.25 -4.70 -2.87
C SER A 262 -4.07 -5.53 -3.87
N GLY A 263 -5.25 -5.09 -4.19
CA GLY A 263 -6.18 -5.63 -5.18
C GLY A 263 -6.53 -4.62 -6.26
N ALA A 264 -7.77 -4.67 -6.75
CA ALA A 264 -8.26 -3.78 -7.81
C ALA A 264 -8.23 -2.29 -7.41
N GLU A 265 -8.48 -1.96 -6.16
CA GLU A 265 -8.41 -0.60 -5.61
C GLU A 265 -7.01 0.02 -5.76
N HIS A 266 -5.98 -0.76 -5.50
CA HIS A 266 -4.59 -0.34 -5.71
C HIS A 266 -4.23 -0.26 -7.20
N HIS A 267 -4.81 -1.12 -8.05
CA HIS A 267 -4.61 -0.99 -9.49
C HIS A 267 -5.17 0.35 -9.98
N MET A 268 -6.35 0.77 -9.49
CA MET A 268 -6.90 2.10 -9.79
C MET A 268 -5.99 3.21 -9.25
N ALA A 269 -5.59 3.15 -7.98
CA ALA A 269 -4.71 4.14 -7.37
C ALA A 269 -3.38 4.29 -8.13
N HIS A 270 -2.72 3.18 -8.46
CA HIS A 270 -1.47 3.19 -9.22
C HIS A 270 -1.64 3.73 -10.64
N PHE A 271 -2.79 3.47 -11.28
CA PHE A 271 -3.10 4.06 -12.58
C PHE A 271 -3.15 5.59 -12.50
N TRP A 272 -3.79 6.13 -11.46
CA TRP A 272 -3.85 7.58 -11.21
C TRP A 272 -2.50 8.20 -10.79
N GLU A 273 -1.59 7.41 -10.25
CA GLU A 273 -0.25 7.85 -9.87
C GLU A 273 0.76 7.89 -11.04
N MET A 274 0.38 7.43 -12.20
CA MET A 274 1.24 7.48 -13.38
C MET A 274 1.24 8.90 -13.97
N ALA A 275 2.42 9.51 -14.11
CA ALA A 275 2.60 10.86 -14.64
C ALA A 275 1.93 11.10 -15.99
N VAL A 276 1.85 10.06 -16.85
CA VAL A 276 1.18 10.12 -18.15
C VAL A 276 -0.34 10.36 -18.06
N ILE A 277 -0.94 10.15 -16.88
CA ILE A 277 -2.36 10.37 -16.66
C ILE A 277 -2.58 11.74 -16.03
N ASN A 278 -1.81 12.07 -14.97
CA ASN A 278 -1.87 13.37 -14.32
C ASN A 278 -0.62 13.62 -13.45
N ASP A 279 0.24 14.54 -13.88
CA ASP A 279 1.47 14.91 -13.19
C ASP A 279 1.23 15.82 -11.98
N GLU A 280 0.08 16.52 -11.93
CA GLU A 280 -0.20 17.60 -11.00
C GLU A 280 -1.14 17.22 -9.86
N ILE A 281 -1.55 15.95 -9.76
CA ILE A 281 -2.44 15.52 -8.68
C ILE A 281 -1.70 15.46 -7.34
N ASP A 282 -2.10 16.35 -6.43
CA ASP A 282 -1.61 16.42 -5.04
C ASP A 282 -2.37 15.48 -4.08
N ALA A 283 -2.91 14.38 -4.54
CA ALA A 283 -3.56 13.39 -3.69
C ALA A 283 -2.53 12.36 -3.17
N TYR A 284 -2.60 12.04 -1.87
CA TYR A 284 -1.76 11.00 -1.27
C TYR A 284 -2.16 9.61 -1.76
N HIS A 285 -1.25 8.65 -1.58
CA HIS A 285 -1.46 7.26 -2.00
C HIS A 285 -2.76 6.68 -1.41
N GLY A 286 -2.93 6.70 -0.10
CA GLY A 286 -4.11 6.14 0.55
C GLY A 286 -5.40 6.92 0.27
N GLU A 287 -5.33 8.21 -0.10
CA GLU A 287 -6.49 8.96 -0.61
C GLU A 287 -6.98 8.33 -1.92
N LYS A 288 -6.05 8.02 -2.84
CA LYS A 288 -6.37 7.35 -4.10
C LYS A 288 -6.86 5.92 -3.87
N VAL A 289 -6.24 5.18 -2.93
CA VAL A 289 -6.68 3.83 -2.55
C VAL A 289 -8.10 3.85 -1.99
N GLY A 290 -8.43 4.79 -1.11
CA GLY A 290 -9.77 4.97 -0.54
C GLY A 290 -10.83 5.24 -1.62
N VAL A 291 -10.54 6.15 -2.56
CA VAL A 291 -11.44 6.42 -3.70
C VAL A 291 -11.53 5.20 -4.62
N GLY A 292 -10.41 4.50 -4.87
CA GLY A 292 -10.39 3.25 -5.63
C GLY A 292 -11.24 2.16 -4.98
N LEU A 293 -11.16 2.02 -3.66
CA LEU A 293 -11.99 1.09 -2.90
C LEU A 293 -13.48 1.38 -3.05
N ILE A 294 -13.91 2.66 -2.98
CA ILE A 294 -15.30 3.06 -3.20
C ILE A 294 -15.78 2.63 -4.58
N GLN A 295 -14.97 2.91 -5.63
CA GLN A 295 -15.29 2.54 -7.00
C GLN A 295 -15.36 1.02 -7.19
N VAL A 296 -14.39 0.28 -6.66
CA VAL A 296 -14.35 -1.20 -6.77
C VAL A 296 -15.50 -1.83 -6.01
N SER A 297 -15.82 -1.35 -4.79
CA SER A 297 -16.97 -1.83 -4.03
C SER A 297 -18.29 -1.63 -4.77
N ASP A 298 -18.50 -0.44 -5.35
CA ASP A 298 -19.68 -0.14 -6.16
C ASP A 298 -19.81 -1.11 -7.34
N ILE A 299 -18.77 -1.27 -8.13
CA ILE A 299 -18.73 -2.17 -9.30
C ILE A 299 -18.96 -3.63 -8.88
N TYR A 300 -18.31 -4.10 -7.81
CA TYR A 300 -18.43 -5.49 -7.36
C TYR A 300 -19.83 -5.81 -6.83
N HIS A 301 -20.42 -4.91 -6.04
CA HIS A 301 -21.78 -5.08 -5.56
C HIS A 301 -22.83 -4.95 -6.67
N GLU A 302 -22.57 -4.12 -7.69
CA GLU A 302 -23.43 -4.06 -8.89
C GLU A 302 -23.37 -5.39 -9.65
N ALA A 303 -22.15 -5.93 -9.86
CA ALA A 303 -21.98 -7.25 -10.48
C ALA A 303 -22.72 -8.37 -9.73
N VAL A 304 -22.75 -8.34 -8.38
CA VAL A 304 -23.49 -9.31 -7.58
C VAL A 304 -24.99 -9.33 -7.93
N LYS A 305 -25.59 -8.21 -8.31
CA LYS A 305 -27.02 -8.19 -8.71
C LYS A 305 -27.23 -9.04 -9.96
N TYR A 306 -26.38 -8.89 -10.98
CA TYR A 306 -26.43 -9.70 -12.20
C TYR A 306 -26.11 -11.17 -11.93
N LEU A 307 -25.12 -11.45 -11.06
CA LEU A 307 -24.78 -12.82 -10.70
C LEU A 307 -25.91 -13.56 -10.01
N LYS A 308 -26.70 -12.87 -9.17
CA LYS A 308 -27.87 -13.45 -8.47
C LYS A 308 -29.07 -13.71 -9.38
N GLU A 309 -29.19 -12.98 -10.50
CA GLU A 309 -30.21 -13.23 -11.49
C GLU A 309 -29.98 -14.50 -12.32
N GLU A 310 -28.77 -15.04 -12.28
CA GLU A 310 -28.33 -16.26 -13.00
C GLU A 310 -28.56 -16.21 -14.53
N ASN A 311 -28.91 -15.05 -15.08
CA ASN A 311 -29.23 -14.85 -16.50
C ASN A 311 -28.11 -14.11 -17.22
N PHE A 312 -26.85 -14.55 -17.03
CA PHE A 312 -25.68 -13.98 -17.68
C PHE A 312 -25.02 -14.99 -18.63
N LYS A 313 -24.27 -14.49 -19.59
CA LYS A 313 -23.43 -15.27 -20.46
C LYS A 313 -21.96 -15.03 -20.11
N LEU A 314 -21.15 -16.05 -20.34
CA LEU A 314 -19.72 -15.98 -20.23
C LEU A 314 -19.09 -16.14 -21.61
N GLU A 315 -18.10 -15.31 -21.92
CA GLU A 315 -17.20 -15.51 -23.04
C GLU A 315 -16.32 -16.73 -22.79
N ASP A 316 -16.05 -17.51 -23.84
CA ASP A 316 -15.16 -18.67 -23.73
C ASP A 316 -13.69 -18.24 -23.61
N HIS A 317 -13.34 -17.05 -24.07
CA HIS A 317 -12.01 -16.46 -24.06
C HIS A 317 -12.10 -14.93 -24.06
N VAL A 318 -11.16 -14.29 -23.38
CA VAL A 318 -11.06 -12.83 -23.30
C VAL A 318 -9.66 -12.40 -23.69
N ASP A 319 -9.54 -11.66 -24.77
CA ASP A 319 -8.28 -11.09 -25.24
C ASP A 319 -7.86 -9.86 -24.40
N ILE A 320 -6.56 -9.55 -24.44
CA ILE A 320 -6.03 -8.31 -23.89
C ILE A 320 -6.50 -7.15 -24.78
N GLU A 321 -7.07 -6.12 -24.17
CA GLU A 321 -7.55 -4.92 -24.89
C GLU A 321 -6.38 -4.00 -25.30
N THR A 322 -5.56 -4.48 -26.20
CA THR A 322 -4.34 -3.79 -26.69
C THR A 322 -4.65 -2.39 -27.21
N ASP A 323 -5.75 -2.21 -27.95
CA ASP A 323 -6.17 -0.92 -28.48
C ASP A 323 -6.52 0.09 -27.38
N LEU A 324 -7.13 -0.38 -26.27
CA LEU A 324 -7.44 0.46 -25.10
C LEU A 324 -6.16 0.90 -24.39
N ILE A 325 -5.19 -0.03 -24.23
CA ILE A 325 -3.88 0.26 -23.66
C ILE A 325 -3.15 1.31 -24.52
N GLU A 326 -3.11 1.13 -25.85
CA GLU A 326 -2.44 2.06 -26.78
C GLU A 326 -3.08 3.45 -26.83
N LYS A 327 -4.40 3.53 -26.72
CA LYS A 327 -5.12 4.81 -26.66
C LYS A 327 -4.90 5.54 -25.33
N THR A 328 -4.71 4.78 -24.24
CA THR A 328 -4.57 5.35 -22.90
C THR A 328 -3.14 5.82 -22.63
N PHE A 329 -2.15 5.01 -22.99
CA PHE A 329 -0.74 5.28 -22.72
C PHE A 329 -0.02 5.75 -23.98
N THR A 330 0.15 7.06 -24.12
CA THR A 330 0.81 7.67 -25.28
C THR A 330 2.33 7.49 -25.28
N ASN A 331 2.92 7.22 -24.12
CA ASN A 331 4.34 6.87 -24.03
C ASN A 331 4.56 5.43 -24.50
N LYS A 332 5.36 5.26 -25.57
CA LYS A 332 5.60 3.96 -26.21
C LYS A 332 6.28 2.95 -25.29
N GLU A 333 7.25 3.38 -24.47
CA GLU A 333 7.98 2.49 -23.56
C GLU A 333 7.05 1.97 -22.46
N LEU A 334 6.18 2.82 -21.92
CA LEU A 334 5.16 2.45 -20.96
C LEU A 334 4.16 1.47 -21.57
N CYS A 335 3.65 1.79 -22.75
CA CYS A 335 2.71 0.95 -23.48
C CYS A 335 3.28 -0.47 -23.71
N GLU A 336 4.51 -0.57 -24.21
CA GLU A 336 5.20 -1.85 -24.41
C GLU A 336 5.48 -2.58 -23.09
N SER A 337 5.81 -1.85 -22.03
CA SER A 337 5.99 -2.45 -20.70
C SER A 337 4.69 -3.08 -20.18
N ILE A 338 3.54 -2.38 -20.33
CA ILE A 338 2.23 -2.89 -19.92
C ILE A 338 1.84 -4.11 -20.75
N LYS A 339 2.02 -4.08 -22.08
CA LYS A 339 1.78 -5.23 -22.94
C LYS A 339 2.60 -6.44 -22.50
N LYS A 340 3.90 -6.25 -22.25
CA LYS A 340 4.79 -7.32 -21.77
C LYS A 340 4.37 -7.88 -20.40
N THR A 341 3.87 -7.05 -19.52
CA THR A 341 3.35 -7.48 -18.19
C THR A 341 2.13 -8.40 -18.33
N ASN A 342 1.40 -8.28 -19.47
CA ASN A 342 0.21 -9.07 -19.77
C ASN A 342 0.46 -10.20 -20.77
N ASP A 343 1.69 -10.51 -21.10
CA ASP A 343 2.08 -11.63 -21.96
C ASP A 343 2.89 -12.66 -21.15
N PRO A 344 2.36 -13.88 -20.90
CA PRO A 344 1.07 -14.42 -21.39
C PRO A 344 -0.16 -13.76 -20.77
N ASN A 345 -1.31 -13.84 -21.46
CA ASN A 345 -2.57 -13.32 -20.94
C ASN A 345 -2.99 -14.08 -19.66
N LEU A 346 -3.06 -13.39 -18.54
CA LEU A 346 -3.42 -14.01 -17.26
C LEU A 346 -4.85 -14.56 -17.23
N LEU A 347 -5.75 -14.03 -18.06
CA LEU A 347 -7.13 -14.55 -18.15
C LEU A 347 -7.21 -15.95 -18.76
N ASP A 348 -6.17 -16.42 -19.46
CA ASP A 348 -6.07 -17.80 -19.94
C ASP A 348 -6.00 -18.84 -18.78
N LEU A 349 -5.66 -18.40 -17.57
CA LEU A 349 -5.69 -19.24 -16.36
C LEU A 349 -7.13 -19.46 -15.83
N ILE A 350 -8.08 -18.62 -16.24
CA ILE A 350 -9.47 -18.68 -15.76
C ILE A 350 -10.29 -19.59 -16.67
N ASN A 351 -10.86 -20.63 -16.11
CA ASN A 351 -11.78 -21.52 -16.82
C ASN A 351 -13.23 -21.00 -16.66
N PRO A 352 -13.92 -20.61 -17.75
CA PRO A 352 -15.28 -20.08 -17.67
C PRO A 352 -16.30 -21.05 -17.03
N LYS A 353 -16.08 -22.37 -17.13
CA LYS A 353 -16.93 -23.35 -16.46
C LYS A 353 -16.76 -23.32 -14.94
N VAL A 354 -15.50 -23.25 -14.46
CA VAL A 354 -15.20 -23.08 -13.04
C VAL A 354 -15.73 -21.75 -12.54
N LEU A 355 -15.56 -20.68 -13.32
CA LEU A 355 -16.11 -19.35 -13.00
C LEU A 355 -17.63 -19.40 -12.76
N ARG A 356 -18.37 -20.13 -13.62
CA ARG A 356 -19.81 -20.35 -13.43
C ARG A 356 -20.13 -21.22 -12.21
N GLU A 357 -19.40 -22.31 -12.00
CA GLU A 357 -19.61 -23.20 -10.86
C GLU A 357 -19.35 -22.50 -9.52
N LYS A 358 -18.42 -21.53 -9.49
CA LYS A 358 -18.03 -20.79 -8.30
C LYS A 358 -18.81 -19.49 -8.06
N THR A 359 -19.84 -19.21 -8.87
CA THR A 359 -20.64 -17.96 -8.77
C THR A 359 -21.15 -17.68 -7.36
N GLU A 360 -21.72 -18.68 -6.66
CA GLU A 360 -22.23 -18.49 -5.29
C GLU A 360 -21.10 -18.18 -4.27
N GLU A 361 -19.91 -18.79 -4.44
CA GLU A 361 -18.76 -18.53 -3.58
C GLU A 361 -18.23 -17.10 -3.82
N ILE A 362 -18.17 -16.67 -5.08
CA ILE A 362 -17.77 -15.31 -5.47
C ILE A 362 -18.72 -14.27 -4.86
N ILE A 363 -20.03 -14.51 -4.96
CA ILE A 363 -21.06 -13.63 -4.35
C ILE A 363 -20.80 -13.48 -2.86
N LYS A 364 -20.59 -14.57 -2.13
CA LYS A 364 -20.33 -14.55 -0.68
C LYS A 364 -19.08 -13.76 -0.34
N ILE A 365 -18.00 -13.93 -1.10
CA ILE A 365 -16.75 -13.21 -0.89
C ILE A 365 -16.95 -11.70 -1.11
N ILE A 366 -17.67 -11.30 -2.15
CA ILE A 366 -17.93 -9.89 -2.45
C ILE A 366 -18.84 -9.26 -1.38
N GLU A 367 -19.81 -10.01 -0.84
CA GLU A 367 -20.71 -9.55 0.22
C GLU A 367 -19.99 -9.29 1.56
N GLU A 368 -18.77 -9.78 1.75
CA GLU A 368 -17.91 -9.40 2.89
C GLU A 368 -17.34 -7.98 2.75
N ILE A 369 -17.30 -7.41 1.55
CA ILE A 369 -16.83 -6.04 1.31
C ILE A 369 -17.90 -5.06 1.77
N PRO A 370 -17.60 -4.04 2.59
CA PRO A 370 -18.55 -2.98 2.89
C PRO A 370 -19.03 -2.29 1.61
N LYS A 371 -20.28 -1.86 1.58
CA LYS A 371 -20.82 -1.11 0.44
C LYS A 371 -20.16 0.26 0.31
N ALA A 372 -20.23 0.84 -0.87
CA ALA A 372 -19.60 2.13 -1.17
C ALA A 372 -20.05 3.24 -0.21
N ASP A 373 -21.31 3.30 0.16
CA ASP A 373 -21.87 4.27 1.12
C ASP A 373 -21.34 4.06 2.55
N GLU A 374 -21.11 2.82 2.96
CA GLU A 374 -20.50 2.49 4.26
C GLU A 374 -19.02 2.92 4.29
N ILE A 375 -18.29 2.69 3.19
CA ILE A 375 -16.89 3.14 3.05
C ILE A 375 -16.80 4.67 3.09
N VAL A 376 -17.68 5.36 2.35
CA VAL A 376 -17.78 6.82 2.38
C VAL A 376 -18.01 7.32 3.82
N ALA A 377 -18.96 6.70 4.56
CA ALA A 377 -19.23 7.08 5.93
C ALA A 377 -18.03 6.87 6.88
N MET A 378 -17.21 5.82 6.65
CA MET A 378 -15.98 5.59 7.40
C MET A 378 -14.91 6.67 7.10
N LEU A 379 -14.70 7.00 5.82
CA LEU A 379 -13.75 8.04 5.42
C LEU A 379 -14.16 9.44 5.90
N GLU A 380 -15.46 9.77 5.88
CA GLU A 380 -15.99 11.04 6.40
C GLU A 380 -15.65 11.27 7.88
N LYS A 381 -15.61 10.23 8.71
CA LYS A 381 -15.23 10.33 10.11
C LYS A 381 -13.83 10.90 10.33
N VAL A 382 -12.92 10.65 9.39
CA VAL A 382 -11.53 11.13 9.44
C VAL A 382 -11.26 12.25 8.43
N GLN A 383 -12.31 12.91 7.90
CA GLN A 383 -12.21 13.97 6.90
C GLN A 383 -11.50 13.51 5.61
N GLY A 384 -11.62 12.23 5.28
CA GLY A 384 -11.02 11.63 4.09
C GLY A 384 -11.76 12.02 2.81
N VAL A 385 -11.03 11.97 1.70
CA VAL A 385 -11.58 12.14 0.34
C VAL A 385 -12.42 10.93 -0.04
N LYS A 386 -13.42 11.11 -0.90
CA LYS A 386 -14.43 10.09 -1.20
C LYS A 386 -14.87 10.03 -2.65
N SER A 387 -14.38 10.93 -3.48
CA SER A 387 -14.77 10.99 -4.90
C SER A 387 -13.56 11.19 -5.81
N LEU A 388 -13.76 10.96 -7.11
CA LEU A 388 -12.76 11.24 -8.13
C LEU A 388 -12.42 12.75 -8.18
N GLU A 389 -13.40 13.60 -7.96
CA GLU A 389 -13.24 15.04 -7.95
C GLU A 389 -12.36 15.52 -6.80
N ASP A 390 -12.48 14.88 -5.62
CA ASP A 390 -11.65 15.20 -4.46
C ASP A 390 -10.16 14.91 -4.69
N ILE A 391 -9.86 13.97 -5.58
CA ILE A 391 -8.50 13.63 -5.99
C ILE A 391 -8.12 14.21 -7.36
N GLY A 392 -8.89 15.18 -7.89
CA GLY A 392 -8.56 15.98 -9.06
C GLY A 392 -8.97 15.40 -10.42
N PHE A 393 -9.83 14.38 -10.45
CA PHE A 393 -10.36 13.80 -11.68
C PHE A 393 -11.83 14.18 -11.92
N THR A 394 -12.29 13.97 -13.15
CA THR A 394 -13.70 14.09 -13.53
C THR A 394 -14.40 12.72 -13.43
N PRO A 395 -15.74 12.69 -13.26
CA PRO A 395 -16.50 11.43 -13.09
C PRO A 395 -16.32 10.41 -14.23
N ASP A 396 -16.09 10.87 -15.46
CA ASP A 396 -15.85 10.00 -16.63
C ASP A 396 -14.56 9.19 -16.53
N MET A 397 -13.67 9.53 -15.59
CA MET A 397 -12.47 8.73 -15.32
C MET A 397 -12.82 7.35 -14.73
N LYS A 398 -14.02 7.14 -14.12
CA LYS A 398 -14.45 5.86 -13.54
C LYS A 398 -14.36 4.74 -14.58
N GLU A 399 -15.10 4.87 -15.68
CA GLU A 399 -15.17 3.88 -16.76
C GLU A 399 -13.78 3.62 -17.38
N LYS A 400 -13.05 4.69 -17.69
CA LYS A 400 -11.68 4.58 -18.21
C LYS A 400 -10.76 3.83 -17.26
N THR A 401 -10.81 4.13 -15.97
CA THR A 401 -9.98 3.48 -14.96
C THR A 401 -10.35 2.01 -14.81
N ALA A 402 -11.65 1.69 -14.70
CA ALA A 402 -12.12 0.30 -14.59
C ALA A 402 -11.68 -0.55 -15.78
N GLY A 403 -11.67 0.03 -16.99
CA GLY A 403 -11.22 -0.64 -18.20
C GLY A 403 -9.73 -0.93 -18.26
N VAL A 404 -8.87 -0.01 -17.81
CA VAL A 404 -7.41 -0.04 -18.03
C VAL A 404 -6.61 -0.49 -16.79
N ALA A 405 -7.03 -0.10 -15.60
CA ALA A 405 -6.30 -0.41 -14.36
C ALA A 405 -6.03 -1.92 -14.17
N PRO A 406 -6.91 -2.85 -14.59
CA PRO A 406 -6.61 -4.28 -14.52
C PRO A 406 -5.36 -4.75 -15.27
N TYR A 407 -4.86 -3.96 -16.23
CA TYR A 407 -3.69 -4.33 -17.03
C TYR A 407 -2.35 -3.77 -16.54
N ILE A 408 -2.36 -2.85 -15.55
CA ILE A 408 -1.11 -2.21 -15.09
C ILE A 408 -0.24 -3.11 -14.21
N ARG A 409 -0.75 -4.27 -13.78
CA ARG A 409 -0.06 -5.26 -12.96
C ARG A 409 -0.25 -6.67 -13.50
N ASP A 410 0.73 -7.52 -13.25
CA ASP A 410 0.73 -8.97 -13.53
C ASP A 410 -0.08 -9.76 -12.50
N ARG A 411 -1.34 -9.37 -12.32
CA ARG A 411 -2.20 -9.92 -11.27
C ARG A 411 -3.65 -10.03 -11.73
N ILE A 412 -4.28 -11.15 -11.38
CA ILE A 412 -5.72 -11.32 -11.58
C ILE A 412 -6.47 -10.67 -10.41
N THR A 413 -7.49 -9.88 -10.72
CA THR A 413 -8.47 -9.32 -9.79
C THR A 413 -9.85 -9.63 -10.32
N PHE A 414 -10.88 -9.57 -9.48
CA PHE A 414 -12.24 -9.77 -9.98
C PHE A 414 -12.64 -8.70 -11.00
N MET A 415 -12.13 -7.47 -10.87
CA MET A 415 -12.28 -6.43 -11.89
C MET A 415 -11.81 -6.89 -13.29
N ARG A 416 -10.72 -7.65 -13.35
CA ARG A 416 -10.21 -8.22 -14.60
C ARG A 416 -11.07 -9.39 -15.08
N ILE A 417 -11.55 -10.23 -14.14
CA ILE A 417 -12.42 -11.39 -14.41
C ILE A 417 -13.80 -10.95 -14.93
N LEU A 418 -14.30 -9.79 -14.51
CA LEU A 418 -15.58 -9.25 -15.00
C LEU A 418 -15.67 -9.17 -16.52
N LYS A 419 -14.53 -9.08 -17.23
CA LYS A 419 -14.48 -9.07 -18.71
C LYS A 419 -14.98 -10.37 -19.35
N PHE A 420 -15.13 -11.47 -18.62
CA PHE A 420 -15.80 -12.67 -19.12
C PHE A 420 -17.32 -12.54 -19.20
N TYR A 421 -17.94 -11.60 -18.48
CA TYR A 421 -19.39 -11.48 -18.38
C TYR A 421 -19.96 -10.51 -19.39
N ASP A 422 -21.10 -10.87 -19.99
CA ASP A 422 -21.82 -10.04 -20.96
C ASP A 422 -22.42 -8.74 -20.39
N PHE A 423 -22.46 -8.62 -19.06
CA PHE A 423 -22.88 -7.41 -18.34
C PHE A 423 -21.70 -6.49 -17.93
N TYR A 424 -20.47 -6.78 -18.36
CA TYR A 424 -19.27 -6.01 -17.96
C TYR A 424 -19.45 -4.50 -18.17
N ASP A 425 -19.90 -4.10 -19.37
CA ASP A 425 -20.05 -2.68 -19.72
C ASP A 425 -21.14 -1.98 -18.89
N ASP A 426 -22.10 -2.71 -18.35
CA ASP A 426 -23.18 -2.16 -17.53
C ASP A 426 -22.70 -1.85 -16.10
N VAL A 427 -21.79 -2.64 -15.54
CA VAL A 427 -21.31 -2.47 -14.17
C VAL A 427 -20.16 -1.48 -14.01
N ILE A 428 -19.39 -1.20 -15.07
CA ILE A 428 -18.25 -0.26 -15.00
C ILE A 428 -18.64 1.20 -15.27
N LYS A 429 -19.84 1.46 -15.77
CA LYS A 429 -20.39 2.81 -16.00
C LYS A 429 -20.93 3.38 -14.68
#